data_e91264f1e678feba1063a78205ddf9d6
#
_entry.id   e91264f1e678feba1063a78205ddf9d6
#
_cell.length_a   1.000
_cell.length_b   1.000
_cell.length_c   1.000
_cell.angle_alpha   90.00
_cell.angle_beta   90.00
_cell.angle_gamma   90.00
#
_symmetry.space_group_name_H-M   'P 1'
#
loop_
_entity.id
_entity.type
_entity.pdbx_description
1 polymer ?
#
loop_
_entity_poly.entity_id
_entity_poly.type
_entity_poly.pdbx_seq_one_letter_code
_entity_poly.pdbx_strand_id
1 'polypeptide(L)'
;MREFILLGLSSDWGTQVSRFVLFLAMYFVTLVGNVLILLLIRLDSRLHTPMYFFLTVLSLVDLCYSSSIVPQMPVHLLSAQKSIPFYSCLIQLSASLALAASEFLLLGAMAYDCSVAVCYPLHYTVIMHGGLCLGLAAGCLVAGFTNSLVETVITFRLPLCHNVTNHFACETLAVLRLACVDISFNKVVVAISGFLMIMLPFTLVLFSYGRIVAAILHIHSAQGRSKAFGTCGSHLVTVSMCFGTAIFTYLGPQSAYSVDGEKVVALFYAVVTPMLNPLIYSLRNKEVMAALSKVLEKFRYKG
;
A
#
# COMPACT_ATOMS: atom_id res chain seq x y z
N MET A 1 16.45 8.77 -25.16
CA MET A 1 16.16 9.76 -24.11
C MET A 1 17.01 9.40 -22.89
N ARG A 2 17.67 10.38 -22.23
CA ARG A 2 18.56 10.10 -21.07
C ARG A 2 17.95 10.49 -19.73
N GLU A 3 17.07 11.49 -19.72
CA GLU A 3 16.50 12.09 -18.50
C GLU A 3 15.05 12.52 -18.72
N PHE A 4 14.24 12.45 -17.64
CA PHE A 4 12.90 13.02 -17.56
C PHE A 4 12.92 14.23 -16.62
N ILE A 5 12.09 15.22 -16.89
CA ILE A 5 11.89 16.40 -16.06
C ILE A 5 10.53 16.28 -15.39
N LEU A 6 10.53 16.20 -14.05
CA LEU A 6 9.31 16.10 -13.24
C LEU A 6 8.95 17.51 -12.74
N LEU A 7 7.80 18.05 -13.16
CA LEU A 7 7.38 19.41 -12.75
C LEU A 7 6.99 19.50 -11.27
N GLY A 8 6.78 18.36 -10.61
CA GLY A 8 6.45 18.29 -9.19
C GLY A 8 5.00 18.69 -8.88
N LEU A 9 4.78 19.20 -7.67
CA LEU A 9 3.44 19.45 -7.10
C LEU A 9 3.01 20.92 -7.22
N SER A 10 3.95 21.87 -7.32
CA SER A 10 3.67 23.30 -7.37
C SER A 10 4.87 24.07 -7.93
N SER A 11 4.64 25.25 -8.46
CA SER A 11 5.68 26.20 -8.87
C SER A 11 6.03 27.22 -7.77
N ASP A 12 5.17 27.38 -6.75
CA ASP A 12 5.37 28.34 -5.66
C ASP A 12 6.32 27.78 -4.60
N TRP A 13 7.41 28.53 -4.29
CA TRP A 13 8.45 28.10 -3.36
C TRP A 13 7.96 27.87 -1.92
N GLY A 14 7.11 28.78 -1.40
CA GLY A 14 6.57 28.64 -0.05
C GLY A 14 5.72 27.38 0.11
N THR A 15 4.89 27.10 -0.89
CA THR A 15 4.08 25.88 -0.96
C THR A 15 4.95 24.63 -1.11
N GLN A 16 6.04 24.69 -1.87
CA GLN A 16 6.97 23.56 -2.02
C GLN A 16 7.65 23.21 -0.70
N VAL A 17 8.16 24.20 0.05
CA VAL A 17 8.83 23.98 1.35
C VAL A 17 7.84 23.41 2.37
N SER A 18 6.63 23.95 2.46
CA SER A 18 5.61 23.45 3.40
C SER A 18 5.23 22.01 3.10
N ARG A 19 5.05 21.64 1.84
CA ARG A 19 4.77 20.26 1.42
C ARG A 19 5.97 19.34 1.66
N PHE A 20 7.19 19.80 1.44
CA PHE A 20 8.41 19.07 1.74
C PHE A 20 8.47 18.64 3.22
N VAL A 21 8.29 19.60 4.14
CA VAL A 21 8.31 19.32 5.58
C VAL A 21 7.21 18.31 5.96
N LEU A 22 6.01 18.50 5.41
CA LEU A 22 4.89 17.60 5.65
C LEU A 22 5.20 16.16 5.19
N PHE A 23 5.69 15.98 3.96
CA PHE A 23 5.99 14.65 3.43
C PHE A 23 7.15 13.98 4.13
N LEU A 24 8.16 14.75 4.53
CA LEU A 24 9.27 14.23 5.32
C LEU A 24 8.79 13.75 6.70
N ALA A 25 7.91 14.50 7.35
CA ALA A 25 7.31 14.10 8.62
C ALA A 25 6.46 12.83 8.47
N MET A 26 5.62 12.75 7.44
CA MET A 26 4.80 11.57 7.15
C MET A 26 5.67 10.34 6.84
N TYR A 27 6.73 10.51 6.06
CA TYR A 27 7.68 9.43 5.77
C TYR A 27 8.38 8.95 7.03
N PHE A 28 8.81 9.85 7.90
CA PHE A 28 9.40 9.49 9.19
C PHE A 28 8.44 8.67 10.04
N VAL A 29 7.16 9.07 10.11
CA VAL A 29 6.11 8.30 10.82
C VAL A 29 5.93 6.91 10.18
N THR A 30 5.96 6.82 8.85
CA THR A 30 5.89 5.55 8.12
C THR A 30 7.05 4.62 8.49
N LEU A 31 8.29 5.15 8.46
CA LEU A 31 9.48 4.37 8.83
C LEU A 31 9.41 3.87 10.27
N VAL A 32 9.20 4.79 11.21
CA VAL A 32 9.16 4.46 12.64
C VAL A 32 8.02 3.50 12.95
N GLY A 33 6.82 3.74 12.41
CA GLY A 33 5.64 2.93 12.66
C GLY A 33 5.80 1.49 12.16
N ASN A 34 6.24 1.31 10.91
CA ASN A 34 6.43 -0.02 10.34
C ASN A 34 7.60 -0.78 10.99
N VAL A 35 8.73 -0.11 11.23
CA VAL A 35 9.87 -0.73 11.95
C VAL A 35 9.46 -1.15 13.36
N LEU A 36 8.67 -0.32 14.07
CA LEU A 36 8.16 -0.66 15.39
C LEU A 36 7.28 -1.91 15.36
N ILE A 37 6.35 -2.02 14.40
CA ILE A 37 5.52 -3.23 14.22
C ILE A 37 6.40 -4.46 13.99
N LEU A 38 7.38 -4.39 13.10
CA LEU A 38 8.30 -5.49 12.82
C LEU A 38 9.06 -5.94 14.09
N LEU A 39 9.54 -4.99 14.87
CA LEU A 39 10.25 -5.26 16.13
C LEU A 39 9.32 -5.88 17.17
N LEU A 40 8.10 -5.36 17.35
CA LEU A 40 7.13 -5.90 18.31
C LEU A 40 6.74 -7.34 17.97
N ILE A 41 6.46 -7.62 16.68
CA ILE A 41 6.13 -8.98 16.22
C ILE A 41 7.31 -9.93 16.47
N ARG A 42 8.54 -9.49 16.25
CA ARG A 42 9.74 -10.32 16.51
C ARG A 42 9.99 -10.58 17.99
N LEU A 43 9.72 -9.60 18.87
CA LEU A 43 10.08 -9.66 20.29
C LEU A 43 9.02 -10.32 21.17
N ASP A 44 7.74 -10.32 20.76
CA ASP A 44 6.65 -10.91 21.54
C ASP A 44 6.06 -12.14 20.84
N SER A 45 6.32 -13.33 21.41
CA SER A 45 5.84 -14.61 20.86
C SER A 45 4.32 -14.74 20.74
N ARG A 46 3.55 -13.91 21.47
CA ARG A 46 2.08 -13.87 21.35
C ARG A 46 1.63 -13.32 19.98
N LEU A 47 2.51 -12.56 19.32
CA LEU A 47 2.28 -12.01 17.98
C LEU A 47 2.75 -12.95 16.84
N HIS A 48 3.12 -14.22 17.13
CA HIS A 48 3.53 -15.20 16.13
C HIS A 48 2.31 -15.97 15.59
N THR A 49 1.35 -15.28 15.02
CA THR A 49 0.17 -15.88 14.38
C THR A 49 0.12 -15.54 12.88
N PRO A 50 -0.67 -16.26 12.06
CA PRO A 50 -0.80 -15.96 10.63
C PRO A 50 -1.12 -14.50 10.31
N MET A 51 -2.03 -13.87 11.05
CA MET A 51 -2.37 -12.46 10.88
C MET A 51 -1.14 -11.54 11.01
N TYR A 52 -0.30 -11.76 12.03
CA TYR A 52 0.91 -10.94 12.23
C TYR A 52 2.03 -11.28 11.25
N PHE A 53 2.05 -12.50 10.71
CA PHE A 53 2.92 -12.83 9.59
C PHE A 53 2.58 -11.97 8.36
N PHE A 54 1.30 -11.91 7.96
CA PHE A 54 0.88 -11.03 6.87
C PHE A 54 1.13 -9.55 7.17
N LEU A 55 0.93 -9.12 8.41
CA LEU A 55 1.24 -7.76 8.84
C LEU A 55 2.75 -7.45 8.73
N THR A 56 3.63 -8.43 9.00
CA THR A 56 5.07 -8.31 8.77
C THR A 56 5.38 -8.07 7.29
N VAL A 57 4.79 -8.88 6.41
CA VAL A 57 4.99 -8.73 4.95
C VAL A 57 4.44 -7.39 4.46
N LEU A 58 3.25 -6.98 4.92
CA LEU A 58 2.65 -5.69 4.59
C LEU A 58 3.55 -4.52 5.03
N SER A 59 4.07 -4.55 6.28
CA SER A 59 4.98 -3.51 6.77
C SER A 59 6.27 -3.41 5.96
N LEU A 60 6.81 -4.53 5.49
CA LEU A 60 7.97 -4.53 4.58
C LEU A 60 7.62 -3.93 3.22
N VAL A 61 6.47 -4.26 2.67
CA VAL A 61 5.96 -3.67 1.41
C VAL A 61 5.78 -2.16 1.58
N ASP A 62 5.15 -1.69 2.65
CA ASP A 62 4.96 -0.26 2.95
C ASP A 62 6.28 0.50 3.07
N LEU A 63 7.28 -0.07 3.74
CA LEU A 63 8.62 0.50 3.84
C LEU A 63 9.31 0.62 2.48
N CYS A 64 9.26 -0.44 1.68
CA CYS A 64 9.85 -0.43 0.34
C CYS A 64 9.10 0.54 -0.60
N TYR A 65 7.77 0.55 -0.55
CA TYR A 65 6.93 1.39 -1.38
C TYR A 65 7.16 2.88 -1.09
N SER A 66 7.04 3.30 0.16
CA SER A 66 7.30 4.68 0.54
C SER A 66 8.74 5.11 0.25
N SER A 67 9.72 4.22 0.46
CA SER A 67 11.14 4.50 0.17
C SER A 67 11.47 4.56 -1.33
N SER A 68 10.65 3.98 -2.20
CA SER A 68 10.84 4.09 -3.65
C SER A 68 10.39 5.44 -4.21
N ILE A 69 9.51 6.16 -3.52
CA ILE A 69 8.88 7.40 -4.01
C ILE A 69 9.34 8.60 -3.20
N VAL A 70 9.20 8.56 -1.87
CA VAL A 70 9.32 9.74 -1.01
C VAL A 70 10.73 10.35 -1.00
N PRO A 71 11.85 9.61 -0.93
CA PRO A 71 13.19 10.23 -0.87
C PRO A 71 13.55 11.07 -2.11
N GLN A 72 12.98 10.78 -3.26
CA GLN A 72 13.22 11.55 -4.49
C GLN A 72 12.44 12.86 -4.54
N MET A 73 11.28 12.95 -3.88
CA MET A 73 10.48 14.17 -3.85
C MET A 73 11.23 15.38 -3.26
N PRO A 74 11.90 15.27 -2.09
CA PRO A 74 12.72 16.35 -1.53
C PRO A 74 13.88 16.76 -2.43
N VAL A 75 14.57 15.80 -3.04
CA VAL A 75 15.68 16.10 -3.95
C VAL A 75 15.21 16.96 -5.12
N HIS A 76 14.05 16.62 -5.70
CA HIS A 76 13.48 17.40 -6.80
C HIS A 76 12.89 18.76 -6.36
N LEU A 77 12.43 18.87 -5.10
CA LEU A 77 11.91 20.14 -4.58
C LEU A 77 13.02 21.16 -4.31
N LEU A 78 14.18 20.71 -3.86
CA LEU A 78 15.31 21.56 -3.50
C LEU A 78 16.34 21.74 -4.64
N SER A 79 16.26 20.93 -5.70
CA SER A 79 17.14 21.00 -6.85
C SER A 79 16.64 22.01 -7.88
N ALA A 80 17.58 22.81 -8.43
CA ALA A 80 17.30 23.67 -9.57
C ALA A 80 16.97 22.88 -10.86
N GLN A 81 17.49 21.66 -10.97
CA GLN A 81 17.21 20.71 -12.05
C GLN A 81 16.31 19.61 -11.53
N LYS A 82 15.05 19.61 -11.94
CA LYS A 82 14.04 18.61 -11.58
C LYS A 82 14.12 17.40 -12.51
N SER A 83 15.34 16.89 -12.79
CA SER A 83 15.56 15.79 -13.71
C SER A 83 15.78 14.47 -12.98
N ILE A 84 15.24 13.38 -13.54
CA ILE A 84 15.47 12.00 -13.10
C ILE A 84 16.05 11.20 -14.28
N PRO A 85 17.15 10.45 -14.08
CA PRO A 85 17.69 9.56 -15.09
C PRO A 85 16.66 8.53 -15.56
N PHE A 86 16.72 8.14 -16.84
CA PHE A 86 15.81 7.17 -17.43
C PHE A 86 15.70 5.87 -16.62
N TYR A 87 16.83 5.28 -16.22
CA TYR A 87 16.85 4.04 -15.44
C TYR A 87 16.26 4.21 -14.03
N SER A 88 16.47 5.36 -13.41
CA SER A 88 15.88 5.66 -12.10
C SER A 88 14.36 5.77 -12.19
N CYS A 89 13.85 6.39 -13.25
CA CYS A 89 12.43 6.47 -13.53
C CYS A 89 11.82 5.07 -13.78
N LEU A 90 12.50 4.24 -14.59
CA LEU A 90 12.09 2.88 -14.87
C LEU A 90 12.03 2.03 -13.59
N ILE A 91 13.06 2.10 -12.76
CA ILE A 91 13.10 1.37 -11.47
C ILE A 91 12.01 1.85 -10.53
N GLN A 92 11.85 3.18 -10.40
CA GLN A 92 10.80 3.75 -9.54
C GLN A 92 9.41 3.29 -9.97
N LEU A 93 9.09 3.39 -11.26
CA LEU A 93 7.80 2.97 -11.81
C LEU A 93 7.57 1.48 -11.58
N SER A 94 8.56 0.64 -11.89
CA SER A 94 8.44 -0.82 -11.69
C SER A 94 8.26 -1.19 -10.23
N ALA A 95 9.07 -0.61 -9.33
CA ALA A 95 8.99 -0.90 -7.91
C ALA A 95 7.66 -0.44 -7.30
N SER A 96 7.23 0.78 -7.61
CA SER A 96 5.99 1.33 -7.08
C SER A 96 4.75 0.54 -7.53
N LEU A 97 4.67 0.16 -8.81
CA LEU A 97 3.59 -0.68 -9.33
C LEU A 97 3.56 -2.06 -8.67
N ALA A 98 4.72 -2.73 -8.57
CA ALA A 98 4.82 -4.06 -7.99
C ALA A 98 4.36 -4.06 -6.53
N LEU A 99 4.83 -3.08 -5.75
CA LEU A 99 4.54 -3.00 -4.32
C LEU A 99 3.09 -2.57 -4.05
N ALA A 100 2.55 -1.61 -4.82
CA ALA A 100 1.15 -1.22 -4.72
C ALA A 100 0.19 -2.38 -5.05
N ALA A 101 0.44 -3.11 -6.15
CA ALA A 101 -0.36 -4.28 -6.50
C ALA A 101 -0.27 -5.38 -5.43
N SER A 102 0.93 -5.62 -4.89
CA SER A 102 1.15 -6.58 -3.81
C SER A 102 0.40 -6.21 -2.54
N GLU A 103 0.33 -4.91 -2.18
CA GLU A 103 -0.42 -4.42 -1.03
C GLU A 103 -1.91 -4.76 -1.13
N PHE A 104 -2.57 -4.49 -2.27
CA PHE A 104 -3.97 -4.85 -2.47
C PHE A 104 -4.22 -6.35 -2.36
N LEU A 105 -3.35 -7.17 -2.95
CA LEU A 105 -3.46 -8.63 -2.89
C LEU A 105 -3.25 -9.16 -1.47
N LEU A 106 -2.29 -8.61 -0.72
CA LEU A 106 -2.04 -8.96 0.68
C LEU A 106 -3.23 -8.60 1.57
N LEU A 107 -3.86 -7.44 1.37
CA LEU A 107 -5.08 -7.08 2.09
C LEU A 107 -6.23 -8.06 1.80
N GLY A 108 -6.35 -8.56 0.58
CA GLY A 108 -7.28 -9.65 0.25
C GLY A 108 -6.96 -10.95 0.99
N ALA A 109 -5.69 -11.35 1.05
CA ALA A 109 -5.25 -12.53 1.79
C ALA A 109 -5.49 -12.39 3.31
N MET A 110 -5.28 -11.19 3.86
CA MET A 110 -5.57 -10.90 5.27
C MET A 110 -7.09 -10.92 5.57
N ALA A 111 -7.94 -10.52 4.62
CA ALA A 111 -9.39 -10.66 4.76
C ALA A 111 -9.80 -12.13 4.81
N TYR A 112 -9.19 -12.98 3.99
CA TYR A 112 -9.39 -14.43 4.05
C TYR A 112 -8.94 -15.00 5.39
N ASP A 113 -7.76 -14.64 5.89
CA ASP A 113 -7.25 -15.04 7.22
C ASP A 113 -8.24 -14.66 8.33
N CYS A 114 -8.71 -13.41 8.36
CA CYS A 114 -9.76 -12.96 9.29
C CYS A 114 -11.04 -13.80 9.21
N SER A 115 -11.47 -14.15 7.99
CA SER A 115 -12.65 -14.98 7.77
C SER A 115 -12.47 -16.38 8.35
N VAL A 116 -11.32 -17.00 8.15
CA VAL A 116 -11.00 -18.32 8.72
C VAL A 116 -10.94 -18.26 10.25
N ALA A 117 -10.31 -17.23 10.82
CA ALA A 117 -10.20 -17.04 12.27
C ALA A 117 -11.56 -16.90 12.97
N VAL A 118 -12.53 -16.21 12.33
CA VAL A 118 -13.85 -15.98 12.90
C VAL A 118 -14.80 -17.14 12.63
N CYS A 119 -14.81 -17.68 11.39
CA CYS A 119 -15.77 -18.71 10.98
C CYS A 119 -15.35 -20.14 11.41
N TYR A 120 -14.04 -20.41 11.54
CA TYR A 120 -13.49 -21.72 11.86
C TYR A 120 -12.42 -21.67 12.97
N PRO A 121 -12.75 -21.13 14.17
CA PRO A 121 -11.75 -20.89 15.21
C PRO A 121 -11.02 -22.16 15.68
N LEU A 122 -11.70 -23.29 15.70
CA LEU A 122 -11.12 -24.58 16.11
C LEU A 122 -10.18 -25.20 15.07
N HIS A 123 -10.32 -24.82 13.78
CA HIS A 123 -9.51 -25.33 12.69
C HIS A 123 -8.54 -24.27 12.15
N TYR A 124 -8.49 -23.10 12.76
CA TYR A 124 -7.72 -21.96 12.27
C TYR A 124 -6.25 -22.31 12.02
N THR A 125 -5.57 -22.88 12.99
CA THR A 125 -4.15 -23.26 12.90
C THR A 125 -3.88 -24.38 11.90
N VAL A 126 -4.88 -25.23 11.64
CA VAL A 126 -4.79 -26.31 10.64
C VAL A 126 -4.97 -25.76 9.24
N ILE A 127 -5.92 -24.85 9.05
CA ILE A 127 -6.20 -24.23 7.73
C ILE A 127 -5.09 -23.23 7.39
N MET A 128 -4.79 -22.30 8.31
CA MET A 128 -3.78 -21.25 8.12
C MET A 128 -2.40 -21.72 8.60
N HIS A 129 -1.96 -22.88 8.13
CA HIS A 129 -0.62 -23.38 8.43
C HIS A 129 0.48 -22.56 7.73
N GLY A 130 1.70 -22.59 8.25
CA GLY A 130 2.81 -21.75 7.76
C GLY A 130 3.10 -21.88 6.26
N GLY A 131 2.95 -23.07 5.68
CA GLY A 131 3.11 -23.29 4.24
C GLY A 131 2.07 -22.56 3.40
N LEU A 132 0.79 -22.54 3.84
CA LEU A 132 -0.26 -21.77 3.15
C LEU A 132 -0.02 -20.28 3.27
N CYS A 133 0.32 -19.79 4.48
CA CYS A 133 0.60 -18.36 4.69
C CYS A 133 1.77 -17.89 3.82
N LEU A 134 2.86 -18.66 3.77
CA LEU A 134 4.00 -18.34 2.90
C LEU A 134 3.62 -18.39 1.42
N GLY A 135 2.86 -19.40 1.00
CA GLY A 135 2.37 -19.53 -0.38
C GLY A 135 1.48 -18.38 -0.81
N LEU A 136 0.56 -17.94 0.06
CA LEU A 136 -0.30 -16.77 -0.21
C LEU A 136 0.52 -15.48 -0.31
N ALA A 137 1.42 -15.22 0.64
CA ALA A 137 2.25 -14.03 0.62
C ALA A 137 3.17 -14.01 -0.61
N ALA A 138 3.85 -15.12 -0.92
CA ALA A 138 4.68 -15.24 -2.11
C ALA A 138 3.85 -15.07 -3.40
N GLY A 139 2.66 -15.66 -3.47
CA GLY A 139 1.75 -15.50 -4.60
C GLY A 139 1.32 -14.06 -4.82
N CYS A 140 1.02 -13.31 -3.76
CA CYS A 140 0.71 -11.88 -3.82
C CYS A 140 1.88 -11.07 -4.39
N LEU A 141 3.09 -11.30 -3.88
CA LEU A 141 4.30 -10.61 -4.35
C LEU A 141 4.59 -10.97 -5.81
N VAL A 142 4.60 -12.25 -6.18
CA VAL A 142 4.85 -12.71 -7.56
C VAL A 142 3.84 -12.11 -8.53
N ALA A 143 2.55 -12.10 -8.18
CA ALA A 143 1.51 -11.50 -9.01
C ALA A 143 1.71 -9.99 -9.19
N GLY A 144 2.01 -9.25 -8.12
CA GLY A 144 2.31 -7.82 -8.17
C GLY A 144 3.53 -7.50 -9.03
N PHE A 145 4.63 -8.24 -8.88
CA PHE A 145 5.84 -8.06 -9.68
C PHE A 145 5.62 -8.44 -11.15
N THR A 146 4.85 -9.51 -11.45
CA THR A 146 4.51 -9.90 -12.81
C THR A 146 3.68 -8.82 -13.50
N ASN A 147 2.65 -8.30 -12.82
CA ASN A 147 1.85 -7.20 -13.34
C ASN A 147 2.70 -5.97 -13.66
N SER A 148 3.55 -5.58 -12.71
CA SER A 148 4.47 -4.46 -12.88
C SER A 148 5.43 -4.66 -14.04
N LEU A 149 5.99 -5.86 -14.22
CA LEU A 149 6.88 -6.17 -15.33
C LEU A 149 6.18 -5.98 -16.67
N VAL A 150 4.95 -6.47 -16.81
CA VAL A 150 4.15 -6.30 -18.03
C VAL A 150 3.92 -4.83 -18.33
N GLU A 151 3.41 -4.06 -17.36
CA GLU A 151 3.14 -2.63 -17.56
C GLU A 151 4.41 -1.81 -17.84
N THR A 152 5.50 -2.09 -17.16
CA THR A 152 6.78 -1.43 -17.38
C THR A 152 7.30 -1.70 -18.80
N VAL A 153 7.29 -2.96 -19.24
CA VAL A 153 7.76 -3.32 -20.57
C VAL A 153 6.93 -2.67 -21.66
N ILE A 154 5.59 -2.70 -21.57
CA ILE A 154 4.73 -2.08 -22.58
C ILE A 154 4.85 -0.55 -22.61
N THR A 155 5.15 0.08 -21.45
CA THR A 155 5.32 1.53 -21.35
C THR A 155 6.64 1.98 -21.93
N PHE A 156 7.75 1.35 -21.56
CA PHE A 156 9.08 1.79 -21.98
C PHE A 156 9.53 1.26 -23.34
N ARG A 157 8.76 0.37 -23.98
CA ARG A 157 8.95 0.00 -25.40
C ARG A 157 8.49 1.08 -26.38
N LEU A 158 7.70 2.04 -25.92
CA LEU A 158 7.21 3.12 -26.79
C LEU A 158 8.32 4.13 -27.11
N PRO A 159 8.32 4.72 -28.32
CA PRO A 159 9.16 5.85 -28.65
C PRO A 159 8.68 7.09 -27.89
N LEU A 160 9.46 7.48 -26.86
CA LEU A 160 9.20 8.67 -26.05
C LEU A 160 9.87 9.88 -26.69
N CYS A 161 9.10 10.89 -27.10
CA CYS A 161 9.58 12.11 -27.76
C CYS A 161 9.65 13.31 -26.85
N HIS A 162 8.88 13.31 -25.76
CA HIS A 162 8.87 14.36 -24.76
C HIS A 162 9.54 13.86 -23.49
N ASN A 163 10.22 14.76 -22.77
CA ASN A 163 10.91 14.43 -21.53
C ASN A 163 10.35 15.18 -20.32
N VAL A 164 9.33 16.04 -20.50
CA VAL A 164 8.74 16.83 -19.43
C VAL A 164 7.38 16.23 -19.05
N THR A 165 7.24 15.79 -17.81
CA THR A 165 5.97 15.28 -17.28
C THR A 165 5.48 16.14 -16.11
N ASN A 166 4.17 16.41 -16.11
CA ASN A 166 3.53 17.14 -15.03
C ASN A 166 3.11 16.21 -13.88
N HIS A 167 4.11 15.54 -13.28
CA HIS A 167 3.92 14.67 -12.13
C HIS A 167 5.11 14.80 -11.17
N PHE A 168 4.96 14.33 -9.92
CA PHE A 168 6.03 14.36 -8.90
C PHE A 168 6.87 13.09 -8.86
N ALA A 169 6.40 12.01 -9.48
CA ALA A 169 7.04 10.71 -9.56
C ALA A 169 6.82 10.10 -10.95
N CYS A 170 7.60 9.07 -11.29
CA CYS A 170 7.38 8.30 -12.50
C CYS A 170 6.17 7.39 -12.32
N GLU A 171 5.08 7.72 -12.98
CA GLU A 171 3.82 6.99 -13.00
C GLU A 171 3.49 6.55 -14.43
N THR A 172 2.82 5.39 -14.57
CA THR A 172 2.56 4.76 -15.88
C THR A 172 1.85 5.72 -16.84
N LEU A 173 0.75 6.33 -16.43
CA LEU A 173 -0.02 7.24 -17.30
C LEU A 173 0.76 8.52 -17.63
N ALA A 174 1.53 9.04 -16.66
CA ALA A 174 2.37 10.21 -16.85
C ALA A 174 3.49 9.96 -17.87
N VAL A 175 4.12 8.78 -17.85
CA VAL A 175 5.14 8.36 -18.81
C VAL A 175 4.53 8.06 -20.17
N LEU A 176 3.38 7.38 -20.25
CA LEU A 176 2.69 7.11 -21.49
C LEU A 176 2.33 8.39 -22.28
N ARG A 177 2.00 9.49 -21.60
CA ARG A 177 1.73 10.79 -22.22
C ARG A 177 2.95 11.40 -22.95
N LEU A 178 4.16 10.88 -22.70
CA LEU A 178 5.40 11.33 -23.35
C LEU A 178 5.65 10.63 -24.69
N ALA A 179 4.89 9.60 -25.03
CA ALA A 179 5.01 8.88 -26.28
C ALA A 179 4.49 9.70 -27.47
N CYS A 180 5.13 9.55 -28.64
CA CYS A 180 4.73 10.17 -29.88
C CYS A 180 3.97 9.24 -30.84
N VAL A 181 3.50 8.14 -30.34
CA VAL A 181 2.66 7.17 -31.07
C VAL A 181 1.31 7.00 -30.38
N ASP A 182 0.38 6.34 -31.04
CA ASP A 182 -0.90 6.02 -30.43
C ASP A 182 -0.69 5.09 -29.22
N ILE A 183 -1.20 5.50 -28.07
CA ILE A 183 -1.11 4.80 -26.78
C ILE A 183 -2.42 4.14 -26.34
N SER A 184 -3.41 4.06 -27.24
CA SER A 184 -4.73 3.52 -26.92
C SER A 184 -4.67 2.09 -26.41
N PHE A 185 -3.87 1.24 -27.05
CA PHE A 185 -3.64 -0.14 -26.59
C PHE A 185 -3.03 -0.18 -25.19
N ASN A 186 -2.00 0.62 -24.92
CA ASN A 186 -1.32 0.67 -23.63
C ASN A 186 -2.27 1.13 -22.52
N LYS A 187 -3.09 2.15 -22.78
CA LYS A 187 -4.13 2.61 -21.83
C LYS A 187 -5.13 1.52 -21.50
N VAL A 188 -5.59 0.75 -22.49
CA VAL A 188 -6.51 -0.37 -22.28
C VAL A 188 -5.86 -1.44 -21.42
N VAL A 189 -4.61 -1.82 -21.69
CA VAL A 189 -3.89 -2.82 -20.89
C VAL A 189 -3.73 -2.34 -19.44
N VAL A 190 -3.29 -1.10 -19.23
CA VAL A 190 -3.15 -0.50 -17.88
C VAL A 190 -4.50 -0.45 -17.16
N ALA A 191 -5.58 -0.09 -17.85
CA ALA A 191 -6.92 -0.05 -17.26
C ALA A 191 -7.40 -1.46 -16.86
N ILE A 192 -7.21 -2.46 -17.70
CA ILE A 192 -7.60 -3.86 -17.41
C ILE A 192 -6.75 -4.41 -16.25
N SER A 193 -5.44 -4.22 -16.27
CA SER A 193 -4.55 -4.71 -15.22
C SER A 193 -4.86 -4.06 -13.88
N GLY A 194 -5.03 -2.75 -13.84
CA GLY A 194 -5.42 -2.01 -12.64
C GLY A 194 -6.79 -2.45 -12.11
N PHE A 195 -7.77 -2.63 -13.00
CA PHE A 195 -9.08 -3.16 -12.64
C PHE A 195 -8.97 -4.56 -12.01
N LEU A 196 -8.21 -5.47 -12.60
CA LEU A 196 -8.03 -6.82 -12.08
C LEU A 196 -7.30 -6.82 -10.72
N MET A 197 -6.23 -6.02 -10.60
CA MET A 197 -5.43 -5.94 -9.37
C MET A 197 -6.19 -5.32 -8.19
N ILE A 198 -7.23 -4.52 -8.44
CA ILE A 198 -8.07 -3.93 -7.41
C ILE A 198 -9.33 -4.76 -7.17
N MET A 199 -10.06 -5.12 -8.24
CA MET A 199 -11.38 -5.76 -8.11
C MET A 199 -11.31 -7.21 -7.63
N LEU A 200 -10.27 -7.96 -8.02
CA LEU A 200 -10.12 -9.35 -7.58
C LEU A 200 -9.94 -9.43 -6.03
N PRO A 201 -8.95 -8.76 -5.43
CA PRO A 201 -8.83 -8.78 -3.97
C PRO A 201 -9.99 -8.07 -3.27
N PHE A 202 -10.61 -7.03 -3.85
CA PHE A 202 -11.80 -6.40 -3.30
C PHE A 202 -12.99 -7.36 -3.21
N THR A 203 -13.22 -8.16 -4.25
CA THR A 203 -14.27 -9.20 -4.23
C THR A 203 -13.99 -10.24 -3.13
N LEU A 204 -12.74 -10.66 -2.95
CA LEU A 204 -12.34 -11.56 -1.88
C LEU A 204 -12.58 -10.93 -0.50
N VAL A 205 -12.29 -9.64 -0.34
CA VAL A 205 -12.59 -8.88 0.87
C VAL A 205 -14.08 -8.86 1.16
N LEU A 206 -14.92 -8.49 0.18
CA LEU A 206 -16.37 -8.46 0.35
C LEU A 206 -16.94 -9.83 0.74
N PHE A 207 -16.49 -10.88 0.07
CA PHE A 207 -16.91 -12.26 0.39
C PHE A 207 -16.49 -12.65 1.81
N SER A 208 -15.24 -12.37 2.19
CA SER A 208 -14.70 -12.69 3.51
C SER A 208 -15.46 -11.96 4.62
N TYR A 209 -15.69 -10.66 4.46
CA TYR A 209 -16.45 -9.88 5.44
C TYR A 209 -17.94 -10.23 5.48
N GLY A 210 -18.54 -10.59 4.35
CA GLY A 210 -19.89 -11.14 4.33
C GLY A 210 -20.02 -12.40 5.21
N ARG A 211 -19.05 -13.30 5.12
CA ARG A 211 -18.97 -14.50 5.98
C ARG A 211 -18.74 -14.17 7.46
N ILE A 212 -17.85 -13.20 7.73
CA ILE A 212 -17.58 -12.73 9.10
C ILE A 212 -18.84 -12.17 9.72
N VAL A 213 -19.58 -11.29 9.01
CA VAL A 213 -20.85 -10.72 9.50
C VAL A 213 -21.88 -11.82 9.76
N ALA A 214 -22.05 -12.75 8.82
CA ALA A 214 -22.96 -13.87 9.01
C ALA A 214 -22.59 -14.70 10.26
N ALA A 215 -21.32 -15.02 10.45
CA ALA A 215 -20.85 -15.74 11.63
C ALA A 215 -21.08 -14.97 12.93
N ILE A 216 -20.82 -13.65 12.96
CA ILE A 216 -21.02 -12.80 14.14
C ILE A 216 -22.49 -12.71 14.53
N LEU A 217 -23.41 -12.68 13.57
CA LEU A 217 -24.86 -12.67 13.85
C LEU A 217 -25.32 -13.95 14.56
N HIS A 218 -24.65 -15.07 14.37
CA HIS A 218 -24.92 -16.33 15.08
C HIS A 218 -24.25 -16.44 16.47
N ILE A 219 -23.38 -15.50 16.84
CA ILE A 219 -22.77 -15.47 18.18
C ILE A 219 -23.75 -14.85 19.17
N HIS A 220 -24.27 -15.63 20.13
CA HIS A 220 -25.26 -15.17 21.11
C HIS A 220 -24.64 -14.26 22.20
N SER A 221 -23.35 -14.39 22.53
CA SER A 221 -22.71 -13.60 23.60
C SER A 221 -22.18 -12.26 23.09
N ALA A 222 -22.49 -11.16 23.78
CA ALA A 222 -21.99 -9.82 23.49
C ALA A 222 -20.45 -9.78 23.53
N GLN A 223 -19.84 -10.51 24.47
CA GLN A 223 -18.38 -10.59 24.61
C GLN A 223 -17.72 -11.29 23.42
N GLY A 224 -18.31 -12.38 22.91
CA GLY A 224 -17.83 -13.09 21.73
C GLY A 224 -17.89 -12.22 20.48
N ARG A 225 -19.00 -11.48 20.29
CA ARG A 225 -19.12 -10.50 19.19
C ARG A 225 -18.06 -9.40 19.26
N SER A 226 -17.86 -8.81 20.45
CA SER A 226 -16.85 -7.77 20.66
C SER A 226 -15.43 -8.27 20.37
N LYS A 227 -15.11 -9.52 20.72
CA LYS A 227 -13.82 -10.15 20.43
C LYS A 227 -13.61 -10.33 18.93
N ALA A 228 -14.61 -10.84 18.19
CA ALA A 228 -14.57 -11.01 16.74
C ALA A 228 -14.38 -9.69 16.01
N PHE A 229 -15.12 -8.63 16.40
CA PHE A 229 -14.93 -7.28 15.87
C PHE A 229 -13.55 -6.71 16.21
N GLY A 230 -13.01 -6.96 17.40
CA GLY A 230 -11.67 -6.53 17.80
C GLY A 230 -10.56 -7.12 16.92
N THR A 231 -10.72 -8.37 16.50
CA THR A 231 -9.75 -9.06 15.64
C THR A 231 -9.72 -8.46 14.22
N CYS A 232 -10.88 -8.18 13.64
CA CYS A 232 -10.99 -7.77 12.24
C CYS A 232 -11.12 -6.25 12.03
N GLY A 233 -11.36 -5.49 13.12
CA GLY A 233 -11.71 -4.08 13.02
C GLY A 233 -10.60 -3.19 12.48
N SER A 234 -9.34 -3.45 12.85
CA SER A 234 -8.19 -2.72 12.30
C SER A 234 -8.04 -2.97 10.81
N HIS A 235 -8.12 -4.23 10.39
CA HIS A 235 -8.05 -4.62 9.00
C HIS A 235 -9.21 -4.02 8.18
N LEU A 236 -10.44 -4.00 8.71
CA LEU A 236 -11.59 -3.39 8.03
C LEU A 236 -11.38 -1.91 7.75
N VAL A 237 -10.81 -1.16 8.72
CA VAL A 237 -10.50 0.27 8.52
C VAL A 237 -9.45 0.44 7.42
N THR A 238 -8.35 -0.32 7.47
CA THR A 238 -7.30 -0.27 6.44
C THR A 238 -7.84 -0.58 5.06
N VAL A 239 -8.60 -1.67 4.92
CA VAL A 239 -9.23 -2.09 3.66
C VAL A 239 -10.18 -1.02 3.13
N SER A 240 -11.03 -0.44 3.99
CA SER A 240 -11.96 0.61 3.59
C SER A 240 -11.25 1.85 3.07
N MET A 241 -10.13 2.22 3.67
CA MET A 241 -9.31 3.35 3.20
C MET A 241 -8.62 3.02 1.88
N CYS A 242 -7.91 1.90 1.79
CA CYS A 242 -7.15 1.53 0.59
C CYS A 242 -8.06 1.30 -0.61
N PHE A 243 -9.06 0.42 -0.50
CA PHE A 243 -9.97 0.13 -1.61
C PHE A 243 -10.92 1.28 -1.90
N GLY A 244 -11.40 2.01 -0.88
CA GLY A 244 -12.25 3.18 -1.06
C GLY A 244 -11.56 4.26 -1.88
N THR A 245 -10.31 4.57 -1.56
CA THR A 245 -9.52 5.54 -2.32
C THR A 245 -9.21 5.03 -3.74
N ALA A 246 -8.86 3.72 -3.89
CA ALA A 246 -8.61 3.11 -5.19
C ALA A 246 -9.85 3.18 -6.09
N ILE A 247 -10.98 2.74 -5.60
CA ILE A 247 -12.24 2.75 -6.34
C ILE A 247 -12.61 4.18 -6.74
N PHE A 248 -12.47 5.12 -5.82
CA PHE A 248 -12.73 6.53 -6.10
C PHE A 248 -11.81 7.07 -7.21
N THR A 249 -10.53 6.67 -7.21
CA THR A 249 -9.55 7.11 -8.21
C THR A 249 -9.78 6.51 -9.58
N TYR A 250 -10.04 5.21 -9.65
CA TYR A 250 -10.10 4.49 -10.92
C TYR A 250 -11.51 4.42 -11.53
N LEU A 251 -12.56 4.49 -10.72
CA LEU A 251 -13.95 4.44 -11.16
C LEU A 251 -14.67 5.79 -11.08
N GLY A 252 -14.05 6.79 -10.47
CA GLY A 252 -14.58 8.16 -10.46
C GLY A 252 -14.63 8.76 -11.87
N PRO A 253 -15.51 9.73 -12.12
CA PRO A 253 -15.61 10.37 -13.43
C PRO A 253 -14.33 11.12 -13.75
N GLN A 254 -13.63 10.73 -14.81
CA GLN A 254 -12.38 11.37 -15.26
C GLN A 254 -12.53 12.87 -15.53
N SER A 255 -13.73 13.36 -15.81
CA SER A 255 -14.04 14.77 -15.96
C SER A 255 -13.97 15.58 -14.66
N ALA A 256 -13.98 14.93 -13.49
CA ALA A 256 -13.91 15.59 -12.19
C ALA A 256 -12.48 15.81 -11.70
N TYR A 257 -11.47 15.21 -12.35
CA TYR A 257 -10.07 15.33 -11.93
C TYR A 257 -9.29 16.27 -12.84
N SER A 258 -8.87 17.39 -12.28
CA SER A 258 -7.77 18.17 -12.82
C SER A 258 -6.46 17.35 -12.69
N VAL A 259 -5.44 17.70 -13.48
CA VAL A 259 -4.09 17.10 -13.36
C VAL A 259 -3.57 17.17 -11.91
N ASP A 260 -3.98 18.18 -11.15
CA ASP A 260 -3.64 18.32 -9.73
C ASP A 260 -4.40 17.32 -8.83
N GLY A 261 -5.62 16.94 -9.21
CA GLY A 261 -6.36 15.90 -8.50
C GLY A 261 -5.70 14.52 -8.61
N GLU A 262 -5.21 14.14 -9.81
CA GLU A 262 -4.43 12.90 -10.01
C GLU A 262 -3.21 12.86 -9.08
N LYS A 263 -2.50 13.99 -8.94
CA LYS A 263 -1.33 14.08 -8.03
C LYS A 263 -1.71 13.91 -6.56
N VAL A 264 -2.82 14.52 -6.12
CA VAL A 264 -3.29 14.39 -4.72
C VAL A 264 -3.63 12.95 -4.40
N VAL A 265 -4.28 12.26 -5.32
CA VAL A 265 -4.63 10.86 -5.15
C VAL A 265 -3.38 9.96 -5.11
N ALA A 266 -2.44 10.16 -6.04
CA ALA A 266 -1.17 9.44 -6.04
C ALA A 266 -0.39 9.66 -4.74
N LEU A 267 -0.40 10.87 -4.19
CA LEU A 267 0.18 11.18 -2.88
C LEU A 267 -0.51 10.43 -1.73
N PHE A 268 -1.84 10.35 -1.77
CA PHE A 268 -2.58 9.63 -0.75
C PHE A 268 -2.12 8.17 -0.67
N TYR A 269 -1.99 7.51 -1.83
CA TYR A 269 -1.49 6.14 -1.89
C TYR A 269 -0.03 6.01 -1.49
N ALA A 270 0.84 6.87 -2.04
CA ALA A 270 2.27 6.71 -1.85
C ALA A 270 2.76 7.09 -0.43
N VAL A 271 2.02 7.93 0.27
CA VAL A 271 2.47 8.51 1.55
C VAL A 271 1.47 8.24 2.67
N VAL A 272 0.18 8.54 2.46
CA VAL A 272 -0.81 8.47 3.54
C VAL A 272 -1.12 7.03 3.94
N THR A 273 -1.35 6.15 2.97
CA THR A 273 -1.70 4.75 3.23
C THR A 273 -0.59 4.01 3.98
N PRO A 274 0.70 4.01 3.55
CA PRO A 274 1.78 3.35 4.29
C PRO A 274 2.04 3.94 5.68
N MET A 275 1.69 5.21 5.90
CA MET A 275 1.75 5.85 7.22
C MET A 275 0.62 5.40 8.12
N LEU A 276 -0.60 5.27 7.60
CA LEU A 276 -1.78 4.94 8.39
C LEU A 276 -1.86 3.45 8.75
N ASN A 277 -1.35 2.55 7.91
CA ASN A 277 -1.34 1.11 8.17
C ASN A 277 -0.76 0.79 9.57
N PRO A 278 0.49 1.16 9.89
CA PRO A 278 1.06 0.87 11.21
C PRO A 278 0.31 1.57 12.35
N LEU A 279 -0.23 2.77 12.15
CA LEU A 279 -0.99 3.48 13.17
C LEU A 279 -2.31 2.78 13.48
N ILE A 280 -3.05 2.35 12.46
CA ILE A 280 -4.32 1.63 12.62
C ILE A 280 -4.09 0.30 13.35
N TYR A 281 -3.09 -0.47 12.92
CA TYR A 281 -2.78 -1.76 13.54
C TYR A 281 -2.20 -1.62 14.94
N SER A 282 -1.38 -0.61 15.23
CA SER A 282 -0.82 -0.41 16.57
C SER A 282 -1.86 0.16 17.55
N LEU A 283 -2.62 1.20 17.16
CA LEU A 283 -3.53 1.88 18.09
C LEU A 283 -4.83 1.10 18.36
N ARG A 284 -5.29 0.31 17.41
CA ARG A 284 -6.56 -0.41 17.51
C ARG A 284 -6.42 -1.87 17.93
N ASN A 285 -5.24 -2.47 17.75
CA ASN A 285 -4.99 -3.85 18.14
C ASN A 285 -4.48 -3.92 19.59
N LYS A 286 -5.30 -4.49 20.49
CA LYS A 286 -5.00 -4.61 21.92
C LYS A 286 -3.73 -5.43 22.21
N GLU A 287 -3.42 -6.43 21.39
CA GLU A 287 -2.25 -7.29 21.57
C GLU A 287 -0.96 -6.54 21.21
N VAL A 288 -0.98 -5.75 20.14
CA VAL A 288 0.14 -4.88 19.75
C VAL A 288 0.36 -3.79 20.80
N MET A 289 -0.72 -3.17 21.30
CA MET A 289 -0.62 -2.18 22.39
C MET A 289 -0.05 -2.77 23.67
N ALA A 290 -0.46 -3.99 24.05
CA ALA A 290 0.08 -4.68 25.21
C ALA A 290 1.57 -5.05 25.02
N ALA A 291 1.98 -5.48 23.83
CA ALA A 291 3.37 -5.72 23.50
C ALA A 291 4.23 -4.45 23.59
N LEU A 292 3.71 -3.33 23.06
CA LEU A 292 4.36 -2.02 23.12
C LEU A 292 4.57 -1.58 24.58
N SER A 293 3.51 -1.63 25.41
CA SER A 293 3.60 -1.27 26.83
C SER A 293 4.66 -2.09 27.56
N LYS A 294 4.70 -3.41 27.32
CA LYS A 294 5.69 -4.30 27.91
C LYS A 294 7.13 -3.96 27.52
N VAL A 295 7.34 -3.55 26.25
CA VAL A 295 8.66 -3.13 25.79
C VAL A 295 9.06 -1.81 26.45
N LEU A 296 8.15 -0.82 26.53
CA LEU A 296 8.39 0.47 27.17
C LEU A 296 8.69 0.33 28.67
N GLU A 297 7.99 -0.55 29.39
CA GLU A 297 8.27 -0.86 30.81
C GLU A 297 9.68 -1.40 30.98
N LYS A 298 10.13 -2.34 30.12
CA LYS A 298 11.50 -2.88 30.18
C LYS A 298 12.57 -1.80 30.02
N PHE A 299 12.34 -0.79 29.18
CA PHE A 299 13.27 0.34 29.02
C PHE A 299 13.25 1.27 30.24
N ARG A 300 12.08 1.49 30.86
CA ARG A 300 11.92 2.33 32.06
C ARG A 300 12.62 1.74 33.30
N TYR A 301 12.71 0.42 33.42
CA TYR A 301 13.38 -0.24 34.56
C TYR A 301 14.89 -0.48 34.32
N LYS A 302 15.43 -0.19 33.14
CA LYS A 302 16.86 -0.31 32.82
C LYS A 302 17.62 1.01 32.77
N GLY A 303 16.95 2.14 32.85
CA GLY A 303 17.50 3.48 33.00
C GLY A 303 17.24 4.03 34.39
#